data_55739a159ea1d0a2515ab2991d0d5953
#
_entry.id   55739a159ea1d0a2515ab2991d0d5953
#
_cell.length_a   1.000
_cell.length_b   1.000
_cell.length_c   1.000
_cell.angle_alpha   90.00
_cell.angle_beta   90.00
_cell.angle_gamma   90.00
#
_symmetry.space_group_name_H-M   'P 1'
#
loop_
_entity.id
_entity.type
_entity.pdbx_description
1 polymer ?
#
loop_
_entity_poly.entity_id
_entity_poly.type
_entity_poly.pdbx_seq_one_letter_code
_entity_poly.pdbx_strand_id
1 'polypeptide(L)'
;MNDSIVIIGAGPAGATAALVLAEAGISCVLLDDNARAGGQVWRAGAADLGQPLAYADSRGEDLRRDLVRRGDIIDYRTGHEVVGLFPDLRLWVLAGGETVTSLRPKAVILAPGALEVFAPVPGWTRPGVYGLGGLQTLMKTSRAVPEGPVVLGGAGPLLHLVGVQMAALGAEITAVVDAAPWPSPGQIVRMASQPGLLAKGLAFEWGLVRRGIPVHRGCAIVEVAGAREVDSVLVAPVDEDWRPVDGRRQRLAARVVGLGCGVRSNVELTRLAGCEHTFSPIRGGWHAKRGQDMETTVQNLFLAGDGGGIGGVEAALAEGVIAAAAVAECMGRGERLKTKAVKARRRLANLARFQSALAEWSGARPGIFVAAAEDTIVCRCEDVTRGEIAAAVAAGYSEIGPVKMSTRAGMGLCQGRTCTPAVQAIMANETGIPLAEVALPTSRAPLRSVPLQALAQLPLDEAVE
;
A
#
# COMPACT_ATOMS: atom_id res chain seq x y z
N MET A 1 -22.84 -17.27 -15.11
CA MET A 1 -22.55 -15.81 -15.02
C MET A 1 -21.33 -15.41 -15.87
N ASN A 2 -21.25 -15.94 -17.10
CA ASN A 2 -20.09 -15.73 -18.00
C ASN A 2 -20.01 -14.35 -18.68
N ASP A 3 -20.93 -13.42 -18.40
CA ASP A 3 -21.02 -12.13 -19.10
C ASP A 3 -20.77 -10.92 -18.20
N SER A 4 -20.33 -11.15 -16.97
CA SER A 4 -20.15 -10.10 -15.97
C SER A 4 -18.76 -9.44 -16.03
N ILE A 5 -18.73 -8.15 -15.75
CA ILE A 5 -17.51 -7.42 -15.41
C ILE A 5 -17.33 -7.50 -13.90
N VAL A 6 -16.14 -7.87 -13.45
CA VAL A 6 -15.80 -7.90 -12.02
C VAL A 6 -14.75 -6.84 -11.71
N ILE A 7 -15.00 -6.06 -10.67
CA ILE A 7 -14.07 -5.07 -10.13
C ILE A 7 -13.63 -5.54 -8.75
N ILE A 8 -12.33 -5.55 -8.48
CA ILE A 8 -11.75 -6.04 -7.24
C ILE A 8 -11.14 -4.87 -6.47
N GLY A 9 -11.74 -4.55 -5.32
CA GLY A 9 -11.39 -3.44 -4.45
C GLY A 9 -12.27 -2.21 -4.65
N ALA A 10 -13.03 -1.82 -3.62
CA ALA A 10 -13.88 -0.63 -3.61
C ALA A 10 -13.17 0.62 -3.03
N GLY A 11 -11.85 0.73 -3.24
CA GLY A 11 -11.08 1.94 -3.01
C GLY A 11 -11.40 3.02 -4.05
N PRO A 12 -10.70 4.18 -4.01
CA PRO A 12 -10.94 5.29 -4.95
C PRO A 12 -10.96 4.85 -6.42
N ALA A 13 -10.03 3.99 -6.86
CA ALA A 13 -9.96 3.54 -8.25
C ALA A 13 -11.12 2.64 -8.65
N GLY A 14 -11.35 1.54 -7.90
CA GLY A 14 -12.36 0.55 -8.28
C GLY A 14 -13.78 1.07 -8.12
N ALA A 15 -14.08 1.80 -7.06
CA ALA A 15 -15.40 2.40 -6.89
C ALA A 15 -15.70 3.46 -7.97
N THR A 16 -14.69 4.26 -8.36
CA THR A 16 -14.83 5.18 -9.51
C THR A 16 -15.09 4.41 -10.80
N ALA A 17 -14.36 3.30 -11.03
CA ALA A 17 -14.57 2.47 -12.22
C ALA A 17 -16.00 1.92 -12.25
N ALA A 18 -16.53 1.41 -11.13
CA ALA A 18 -17.90 0.91 -11.03
C ALA A 18 -18.93 2.00 -11.37
N LEU A 19 -18.79 3.19 -10.79
CA LEU A 19 -19.69 4.32 -11.05
C LEU A 19 -19.66 4.77 -12.52
N VAL A 20 -18.46 4.78 -13.13
CA VAL A 20 -18.29 5.17 -14.54
C VAL A 20 -18.90 4.13 -15.48
N LEU A 21 -18.77 2.83 -15.21
CA LEU A 21 -19.46 1.77 -15.95
C LEU A 21 -20.98 1.90 -15.83
N ALA A 22 -21.49 2.16 -14.62
CA ALA A 22 -22.92 2.36 -14.39
C ALA A 22 -23.48 3.57 -15.16
N GLU A 23 -22.72 4.66 -15.33
CA GLU A 23 -23.12 5.78 -16.18
C GLU A 23 -23.24 5.40 -17.69
N ALA A 24 -22.43 4.42 -18.13
CA ALA A 24 -22.54 3.86 -19.48
C ALA A 24 -23.67 2.81 -19.61
N GLY A 25 -24.39 2.51 -18.53
CA GLY A 25 -25.41 1.47 -18.47
C GLY A 25 -24.83 0.05 -18.50
N ILE A 26 -23.61 -0.12 -18.01
CA ILE A 26 -22.91 -1.41 -17.95
C ILE A 26 -22.94 -1.92 -16.52
N SER A 27 -23.57 -3.08 -16.30
CA SER A 27 -23.62 -3.72 -14.98
C SER A 27 -22.27 -4.34 -14.62
N CYS A 28 -21.91 -4.28 -13.34
CA CYS A 28 -20.69 -4.88 -12.82
C CYS A 28 -20.88 -5.41 -11.39
N VAL A 29 -20.04 -6.37 -11.03
CA VAL A 29 -19.89 -6.85 -9.65
C VAL A 29 -18.67 -6.14 -9.05
N LEU A 30 -18.85 -5.47 -7.93
CA LEU A 30 -17.77 -4.81 -7.17
C LEU A 30 -17.50 -5.61 -5.90
N LEU A 31 -16.33 -6.23 -5.79
CA LEU A 31 -15.91 -7.04 -4.64
C LEU A 31 -14.98 -6.22 -3.73
N ASP A 32 -15.21 -6.28 -2.42
CA ASP A 32 -14.30 -5.68 -1.43
C ASP A 32 -14.27 -6.53 -0.16
N ASP A 33 -13.10 -6.71 0.42
CA ASP A 33 -12.89 -7.41 1.69
C ASP A 33 -13.37 -6.61 2.91
N ASN A 34 -13.52 -5.29 2.77
CA ASN A 34 -14.00 -4.41 3.82
C ASN A 34 -15.52 -4.32 3.83
N ALA A 35 -16.07 -3.98 5.01
CA ALA A 35 -17.50 -3.77 5.19
C ALA A 35 -18.04 -2.51 4.49
N ARG A 36 -17.20 -1.56 4.10
CA ARG A 36 -17.58 -0.29 3.47
C ARG A 36 -16.57 0.14 2.42
N ALA A 37 -17.05 0.72 1.33
CA ALA A 37 -16.23 1.31 0.28
C ALA A 37 -15.39 2.49 0.76
N GLY A 38 -14.28 2.73 0.06
CA GLY A 38 -13.34 3.83 0.31
C GLY A 38 -11.89 3.36 0.46
N GLY A 39 -11.65 2.05 0.57
CA GLY A 39 -10.33 1.46 0.71
C GLY A 39 -9.58 2.02 1.92
N GLN A 40 -8.26 2.09 1.87
CA GLN A 40 -7.45 2.61 2.97
C GLN A 40 -7.52 4.15 3.08
N VAL A 41 -7.60 4.84 1.94
CA VAL A 41 -7.56 6.32 1.90
C VAL A 41 -8.82 6.92 2.51
N TRP A 42 -9.99 6.42 2.12
CA TRP A 42 -11.31 6.89 2.59
C TRP A 42 -12.00 5.86 3.48
N ARG A 43 -11.22 5.12 4.27
CA ARG A 43 -11.75 4.12 5.19
C ARG A 43 -12.83 4.74 6.08
N ALA A 44 -14.01 4.13 6.03
CA ALA A 44 -15.13 4.56 6.87
C ALA A 44 -14.98 4.01 8.29
N GLY A 45 -15.28 4.84 9.27
CA GLY A 45 -15.46 4.44 10.67
C GLY A 45 -16.85 3.90 10.95
N ALA A 46 -17.12 3.58 12.21
CA ALA A 46 -18.48 3.33 12.69
C ALA A 46 -19.38 4.57 12.46
N ALA A 47 -20.69 4.36 12.35
CA ALA A 47 -21.62 5.42 11.94
C ALA A 47 -21.63 6.63 12.88
N ASP A 48 -21.34 6.43 14.16
CA ASP A 48 -21.56 7.43 15.23
C ASP A 48 -20.26 8.04 15.79
N LEU A 49 -19.18 8.09 15.00
CA LEU A 49 -17.86 8.57 15.48
C LEU A 49 -17.72 10.10 15.54
N GLY A 50 -18.80 10.86 15.45
CA GLY A 50 -18.77 12.33 15.57
C GLY A 50 -18.08 13.04 14.42
N GLN A 51 -17.31 14.10 14.73
CA GLN A 51 -16.64 14.95 13.73
C GLN A 51 -15.62 14.20 12.88
N PRO A 52 -15.47 14.54 11.58
CA PRO A 52 -14.42 13.99 10.73
C PRO A 52 -13.02 14.22 11.31
N LEU A 53 -12.07 13.34 10.96
CA LEU A 53 -10.65 13.57 11.28
C LEU A 53 -10.16 14.89 10.67
N ALA A 54 -9.19 15.53 11.33
CA ALA A 54 -8.49 16.66 10.75
C ALA A 54 -7.92 16.27 9.37
N TYR A 55 -8.08 17.16 8.39
CA TYR A 55 -7.64 16.94 6.99
C TYR A 55 -8.30 15.72 6.30
N ALA A 56 -9.42 15.22 6.80
CA ALA A 56 -10.19 14.17 6.13
C ALA A 56 -10.71 14.68 4.77
N ASP A 57 -10.79 13.76 3.81
CA ASP A 57 -11.33 14.01 2.48
C ASP A 57 -12.79 13.54 2.40
N SER A 58 -13.73 14.47 2.23
CA SER A 58 -15.18 14.19 2.21
C SER A 58 -15.65 13.39 0.99
N ARG A 59 -14.84 13.33 -0.08
CA ARG A 59 -15.19 12.59 -1.32
C ARG A 59 -15.48 11.10 -1.08
N GLY A 60 -14.95 10.53 -0.01
CA GLY A 60 -15.27 9.16 0.38
C GLY A 60 -16.75 8.95 0.74
N GLU A 61 -17.41 9.94 1.37
CA GLU A 61 -18.83 9.88 1.68
C GLU A 61 -19.70 10.01 0.42
N ASP A 62 -19.32 10.92 -0.48
CA ASP A 62 -20.02 11.09 -1.76
C ASP A 62 -19.94 9.81 -2.58
N LEU A 63 -18.76 9.19 -2.67
CA LEU A 63 -18.55 7.93 -3.35
C LEU A 63 -19.43 6.80 -2.80
N ARG A 64 -19.51 6.64 -1.48
CA ARG A 64 -20.38 5.65 -0.83
C ARG A 64 -21.85 5.88 -1.14
N ARG A 65 -22.28 7.13 -1.08
CA ARG A 65 -23.67 7.54 -1.39
C ARG A 65 -24.02 7.22 -2.85
N ASP A 66 -23.10 7.50 -3.77
CA ASP A 66 -23.31 7.25 -5.20
C ASP A 66 -23.33 5.75 -5.53
N LEU A 67 -22.50 4.92 -4.87
CA LEU A 67 -22.58 3.47 -5.00
C LEU A 67 -23.95 2.92 -4.55
N VAL A 68 -24.48 3.40 -3.43
CA VAL A 68 -25.83 3.01 -2.95
C VAL A 68 -26.91 3.41 -3.95
N ARG A 69 -26.82 4.62 -4.53
CA ARG A 69 -27.80 5.11 -5.54
C ARG A 69 -27.80 4.29 -6.83
N ARG A 70 -26.69 3.61 -7.13
CA ARG A 70 -26.52 2.79 -8.33
C ARG A 70 -26.60 1.29 -8.06
N GLY A 71 -27.17 0.89 -6.94
CA GLY A 71 -27.32 -0.51 -6.55
C GLY A 71 -28.18 -1.35 -7.48
N ASP A 72 -28.90 -0.73 -8.40
CA ASP A 72 -29.63 -1.37 -9.50
C ASP A 72 -28.71 -1.89 -10.64
N ILE A 73 -27.53 -1.29 -10.78
CA ILE A 73 -26.55 -1.60 -11.84
C ILE A 73 -25.25 -2.19 -11.26
N ILE A 74 -24.86 -1.76 -10.06
CA ILE A 74 -23.64 -2.19 -9.37
C ILE A 74 -24.01 -3.19 -8.28
N ASP A 75 -23.64 -4.46 -8.48
CA ASP A 75 -23.73 -5.50 -7.44
C ASP A 75 -22.51 -5.35 -6.50
N TYR A 76 -22.65 -4.53 -5.46
CA TYR A 76 -21.56 -4.28 -4.50
C TYR A 76 -21.60 -5.31 -3.37
N ARG A 77 -20.58 -6.16 -3.32
CA ARG A 77 -20.41 -7.24 -2.34
C ARG A 77 -19.28 -6.92 -1.37
N THR A 78 -19.65 -6.65 -0.13
CA THR A 78 -18.73 -6.44 1.00
C THR A 78 -18.33 -7.76 1.64
N GLY A 79 -17.16 -7.81 2.32
CA GLY A 79 -16.67 -9.04 2.96
C GLY A 79 -16.35 -10.15 1.97
N HIS A 80 -16.06 -9.80 0.70
CA HIS A 80 -15.70 -10.73 -0.36
C HIS A 80 -14.23 -10.52 -0.72
N GLU A 81 -13.38 -11.46 -0.32
CA GLU A 81 -11.95 -11.44 -0.58
C GLU A 81 -11.60 -12.31 -1.79
N VAL A 82 -10.91 -11.74 -2.78
CA VAL A 82 -10.38 -12.53 -3.90
C VAL A 82 -9.08 -13.19 -3.47
N VAL A 83 -9.11 -14.50 -3.34
CA VAL A 83 -7.98 -15.33 -2.87
C VAL A 83 -7.24 -16.04 -4.00
N GLY A 84 -7.80 -16.02 -5.22
CA GLY A 84 -7.17 -16.55 -6.44
C GLY A 84 -7.60 -15.76 -7.67
N LEU A 85 -6.67 -15.58 -8.61
CA LEU A 85 -6.90 -15.03 -9.96
C LEU A 85 -5.97 -15.74 -10.91
N PHE A 86 -6.52 -16.36 -11.95
CA PHE A 86 -5.81 -17.20 -12.89
C PHE A 86 -5.69 -16.50 -14.26
N PRO A 87 -4.77 -16.95 -15.14
CA PRO A 87 -4.55 -16.33 -16.46
C PRO A 87 -5.80 -16.31 -17.35
N ASP A 88 -6.74 -17.25 -17.16
CA ASP A 88 -8.04 -17.33 -17.86
C ASP A 88 -9.12 -16.41 -17.25
N LEU A 89 -8.74 -15.49 -16.35
CA LEU A 89 -9.59 -14.59 -15.57
C LEU A 89 -10.50 -15.30 -14.55
N ARG A 90 -10.34 -16.56 -14.32
CA ARG A 90 -11.05 -17.27 -13.24
C ARG A 90 -10.65 -16.68 -11.88
N LEU A 91 -11.65 -16.47 -11.04
CA LEU A 91 -11.48 -15.90 -9.70
C LEU A 91 -11.94 -16.90 -8.65
N TRP A 92 -11.18 -17.03 -7.57
CA TRP A 92 -11.66 -17.64 -6.34
C TRP A 92 -11.98 -16.52 -5.34
N VAL A 93 -13.23 -16.49 -4.89
CA VAL A 93 -13.76 -15.46 -4.00
C VAL A 93 -14.20 -16.09 -2.70
N LEU A 94 -13.56 -15.70 -1.61
CA LEU A 94 -13.94 -16.07 -0.24
C LEU A 94 -14.99 -15.08 0.25
N ALA A 95 -16.20 -15.54 0.46
CA ALA A 95 -17.32 -14.76 0.98
C ALA A 95 -17.48 -14.98 2.48
N GLY A 96 -17.50 -13.90 3.26
CA GLY A 96 -17.72 -13.94 4.70
C GLY A 96 -16.72 -14.77 5.51
N GLY A 97 -15.59 -15.16 4.92
CA GLY A 97 -14.60 -16.04 5.55
C GLY A 97 -14.98 -17.53 5.57
N GLU A 98 -16.10 -17.93 4.98
CA GLU A 98 -16.66 -19.29 5.15
C GLU A 98 -16.86 -20.05 3.84
N THR A 99 -17.11 -19.36 2.73
CA THR A 99 -17.46 -19.99 1.46
C THR A 99 -16.57 -19.50 0.33
N VAL A 100 -15.98 -20.42 -0.43
CA VAL A 100 -15.25 -20.07 -1.66
C VAL A 100 -16.13 -20.35 -2.88
N THR A 101 -16.28 -19.37 -3.74
CA THR A 101 -16.98 -19.48 -5.03
C THR A 101 -16.05 -19.17 -6.18
N SER A 102 -16.29 -19.78 -7.32
CA SER A 102 -15.57 -19.51 -8.56
C SER A 102 -16.40 -18.58 -9.46
N LEU A 103 -15.75 -17.56 -10.02
CA LEU A 103 -16.33 -16.65 -11.01
C LEU A 103 -15.47 -16.67 -12.29
N ARG A 104 -16.11 -16.57 -13.46
CA ARG A 104 -15.43 -16.47 -14.77
C ARG A 104 -15.96 -15.22 -15.52
N PRO A 105 -15.47 -14.01 -15.20
CA PRO A 105 -15.90 -12.78 -15.85
C PRO A 105 -15.30 -12.63 -17.25
N LYS A 106 -15.95 -11.80 -18.08
CA LYS A 106 -15.42 -11.39 -19.40
C LYS A 106 -14.27 -10.39 -19.29
N ALA A 107 -14.30 -9.54 -18.26
CA ALA A 107 -13.24 -8.58 -17.97
C ALA A 107 -13.13 -8.35 -16.46
N VAL A 108 -11.91 -8.07 -16.00
CA VAL A 108 -11.60 -7.78 -14.60
C VAL A 108 -10.90 -6.43 -14.50
N ILE A 109 -11.36 -5.57 -13.57
CA ILE A 109 -10.64 -4.37 -13.16
C ILE A 109 -10.06 -4.62 -11.76
N LEU A 110 -8.74 -4.73 -11.66
CA LEU A 110 -8.03 -4.83 -10.39
C LEU A 110 -7.79 -3.44 -9.80
N ALA A 111 -8.17 -3.24 -8.55
CA ALA A 111 -7.85 -2.05 -7.76
C ALA A 111 -7.36 -2.44 -6.34
N PRO A 112 -6.32 -3.29 -6.22
CA PRO A 112 -5.90 -3.92 -4.96
C PRO A 112 -5.20 -2.95 -4.02
N GLY A 113 -4.91 -1.73 -4.45
CA GLY A 113 -4.25 -0.70 -3.67
C GLY A 113 -2.78 -0.98 -3.39
N ALA A 114 -2.32 -0.54 -2.22
CA ALA A 114 -0.94 -0.59 -1.80
C ALA A 114 -0.77 -1.28 -0.44
N LEU A 115 0.45 -1.73 -0.16
CA LEU A 115 0.90 -2.29 1.11
C LEU A 115 1.91 -1.35 1.75
N GLU A 116 1.86 -1.21 3.07
CA GLU A 116 2.80 -0.40 3.82
C GLU A 116 4.20 -1.03 3.82
N VAL A 117 5.24 -0.19 3.80
CA VAL A 117 6.64 -0.61 3.82
C VAL A 117 7.23 -0.32 5.18
N PHE A 118 7.82 -1.34 5.81
CA PHE A 118 8.47 -1.27 7.11
C PHE A 118 9.98 -1.46 6.98
N ALA A 119 10.75 -0.62 7.66
CA ALA A 119 12.16 -0.84 7.87
C ALA A 119 12.35 -1.57 9.21
N PRO A 120 12.95 -2.76 9.23
CA PRO A 120 13.26 -3.45 10.48
C PRO A 120 14.38 -2.72 11.19
N VAL A 121 14.12 -2.33 12.44
CA VAL A 121 15.13 -1.75 13.34
C VAL A 121 15.17 -2.56 14.63
N PRO A 122 16.29 -2.63 15.35
CA PRO A 122 16.35 -3.30 16.64
C PRO A 122 15.16 -2.92 17.52
N GLY A 123 14.42 -3.91 18.00
CA GLY A 123 13.28 -3.73 18.89
C GLY A 123 11.94 -3.33 18.23
N TRP A 124 11.83 -3.24 16.92
CA TRP A 124 10.58 -2.85 16.23
C TRP A 124 9.41 -3.83 16.42
N THR A 125 9.67 -5.02 16.90
CA THR A 125 8.64 -6.04 17.20
C THR A 125 8.04 -5.93 18.60
N ARG A 126 8.54 -5.00 19.44
CA ARG A 126 8.05 -4.81 20.82
C ARG A 126 6.60 -4.31 20.86
N PRO A 127 5.82 -4.70 21.89
CA PRO A 127 4.56 -4.04 22.20
C PRO A 127 4.72 -2.52 22.29
N GLY A 128 3.79 -1.77 21.69
CA GLY A 128 3.88 -0.30 21.55
C GLY A 128 4.40 0.17 20.19
N VAL A 129 4.91 -0.74 19.33
CA VAL A 129 5.29 -0.39 17.94
C VAL A 129 4.17 -0.72 16.97
N TYR A 130 3.79 0.26 16.17
CA TYR A 130 2.72 0.19 15.17
C TYR A 130 3.21 0.64 13.81
N GLY A 131 2.55 0.17 12.74
CA GLY A 131 2.65 0.80 11.42
C GLY A 131 1.89 2.13 11.39
N LEU A 132 2.33 3.08 10.58
CA LEU A 132 1.62 4.36 10.39
C LEU A 132 0.22 4.15 9.84
N GLY A 133 0.05 3.21 8.88
CA GLY A 133 -1.26 2.81 8.36
C GLY A 133 -2.13 2.14 9.43
N GLY A 134 -1.52 1.38 10.35
CA GLY A 134 -2.20 0.80 11.51
C GLY A 134 -2.75 1.87 12.45
N LEU A 135 -1.93 2.85 12.83
CA LEU A 135 -2.36 4.00 13.63
C LEU A 135 -3.45 4.82 12.93
N GLN A 136 -3.31 5.05 11.62
CA GLN A 136 -4.34 5.75 10.86
C GLN A 136 -5.64 4.97 10.80
N THR A 137 -5.58 3.64 10.67
CA THR A 137 -6.75 2.78 10.71
C THR A 137 -7.47 2.88 12.06
N LEU A 138 -6.74 2.79 13.17
CA LEU A 138 -7.28 2.95 14.52
C LEU A 138 -8.02 4.30 14.67
N MET A 139 -7.42 5.40 14.24
CA MET A 139 -8.06 6.71 14.25
C MET A 139 -9.31 6.78 13.38
N LYS A 140 -9.28 6.20 12.17
CA LYS A 140 -10.40 6.24 11.24
C LYS A 140 -11.57 5.38 11.70
N THR A 141 -11.29 4.19 12.26
CA THR A 141 -12.33 3.23 12.64
C THR A 141 -12.92 3.46 14.02
N SER A 142 -12.14 3.98 14.98
CA SER A 142 -12.52 4.05 16.39
C SER A 142 -12.33 5.42 17.03
N ARG A 143 -11.75 6.41 16.31
CA ARG A 143 -11.32 7.70 16.88
C ARG A 143 -10.38 7.54 18.08
N ALA A 144 -9.78 6.38 18.25
CA ALA A 144 -8.85 6.11 19.32
C ALA A 144 -7.42 6.50 18.93
N VAL A 145 -6.67 6.95 19.90
CA VAL A 145 -5.23 7.15 19.86
C VAL A 145 -4.60 6.44 21.05
N PRO A 146 -3.39 5.90 20.89
CA PRO A 146 -2.66 5.32 22.02
C PRO A 146 -2.34 6.37 23.09
N GLU A 147 -2.24 5.93 24.35
CA GLU A 147 -1.86 6.78 25.49
C GLU A 147 -0.34 6.90 25.67
N GLY A 148 0.08 8.06 26.17
CA GLY A 148 1.48 8.38 26.49
C GLY A 148 2.26 8.98 25.32
N PRO A 149 3.57 9.24 25.53
CA PRO A 149 4.41 9.89 24.54
C PRO A 149 4.58 9.05 23.29
N VAL A 150 4.29 9.64 22.13
CA VAL A 150 4.33 9.02 20.81
C VAL A 150 5.47 9.59 19.98
N VAL A 151 6.31 8.74 19.41
CA VAL A 151 7.28 9.13 18.38
C VAL A 151 6.89 8.47 17.06
N LEU A 152 6.82 9.26 16.00
CA LEU A 152 6.54 8.76 14.64
C LEU A 152 7.82 8.80 13.82
N GLY A 153 8.16 7.72 13.12
CA GLY A 153 9.35 7.62 12.30
C GLY A 153 9.08 7.01 10.93
N GLY A 154 9.80 7.51 9.93
CA GLY A 154 9.69 7.01 8.56
C GLY A 154 9.92 8.07 7.52
N ALA A 155 9.09 8.12 6.47
CA ALA A 155 9.15 9.14 5.45
C ALA A 155 7.83 9.32 4.69
N GLY A 156 7.71 10.46 4.04
CA GLY A 156 6.63 10.76 3.12
C GLY A 156 5.38 11.39 3.77
N PRO A 157 4.40 11.77 2.93
CA PRO A 157 3.25 12.56 3.38
C PRO A 157 2.38 11.87 4.43
N LEU A 158 2.35 10.52 4.44
CA LEU A 158 1.56 9.76 5.41
C LEU A 158 2.07 9.98 6.84
N LEU A 159 3.39 10.05 7.03
CA LEU A 159 4.02 10.31 8.33
C LEU A 159 3.49 11.60 8.96
N HIS A 160 3.51 12.69 8.21
CA HIS A 160 3.06 14.02 8.65
C HIS A 160 1.55 14.09 8.84
N LEU A 161 0.79 13.45 7.94
CA LEU A 161 -0.67 13.35 8.06
C LEU A 161 -1.08 12.60 9.34
N VAL A 162 -0.46 11.45 9.60
CA VAL A 162 -0.74 10.67 10.82
C VAL A 162 -0.40 11.49 12.06
N GLY A 163 0.75 12.16 12.08
CA GLY A 163 1.17 13.00 13.20
C GLY A 163 0.16 14.11 13.50
N VAL A 164 -0.27 14.88 12.50
CA VAL A 164 -1.22 15.98 12.70
C VAL A 164 -2.63 15.47 13.05
N GLN A 165 -3.05 14.32 12.53
CA GLN A 165 -4.34 13.70 12.86
C GLN A 165 -4.37 13.17 14.30
N MET A 166 -3.32 12.47 14.73
CA MET A 166 -3.18 11.99 16.10
C MET A 166 -3.16 13.13 17.10
N ALA A 167 -2.36 14.18 16.84
CA ALA A 167 -2.30 15.37 17.69
C ALA A 167 -3.65 16.10 17.76
N ALA A 168 -4.42 16.13 16.68
CA ALA A 168 -5.77 16.71 16.67
C ALA A 168 -6.78 15.90 17.50
N LEU A 169 -6.54 14.60 17.71
CA LEU A 169 -7.32 13.73 18.61
C LEU A 169 -6.78 13.73 20.05
N GLY A 170 -5.79 14.54 20.36
CA GLY A 170 -5.24 14.68 21.72
C GLY A 170 -4.08 13.74 22.07
N ALA A 171 -3.49 13.03 21.09
CA ALA A 171 -2.29 12.24 21.35
C ALA A 171 -1.09 13.14 21.67
N GLU A 172 -0.25 12.70 22.60
CA GLU A 172 1.00 13.35 22.99
C GLU A 172 2.12 13.01 22.00
N ILE A 173 2.19 13.74 20.87
CA ILE A 173 3.26 13.52 19.87
C ILE A 173 4.51 14.28 20.32
N THR A 174 5.54 13.54 20.74
CA THR A 174 6.80 14.12 21.22
C THR A 174 7.77 14.45 20.10
N ALA A 175 7.74 13.70 19.00
CA ALA A 175 8.54 13.98 17.80
C ALA A 175 8.02 13.28 16.55
N VAL A 176 8.31 13.87 15.40
CA VAL A 176 8.25 13.24 14.09
C VAL A 176 9.66 13.12 13.53
N VAL A 177 10.10 11.92 13.18
CA VAL A 177 11.44 11.62 12.66
C VAL A 177 11.31 11.26 11.18
N ASP A 178 11.71 12.16 10.31
CA ASP A 178 11.56 12.02 8.85
C ASP A 178 12.94 11.77 8.22
N ALA A 179 13.09 10.59 7.61
CA ALA A 179 14.34 10.22 6.93
C ALA A 179 14.59 11.08 5.68
N ALA A 180 13.55 11.65 5.09
CA ALA A 180 13.71 12.58 3.97
C ALA A 180 14.29 13.92 4.44
N PRO A 181 15.33 14.45 3.76
CA PRO A 181 15.84 15.80 4.00
C PRO A 181 14.81 16.84 3.52
N TRP A 182 15.15 18.14 3.61
CA TRP A 182 14.36 19.16 2.93
C TRP A 182 14.37 18.92 1.41
N PRO A 183 13.21 19.10 0.71
CA PRO A 183 13.18 18.95 -0.73
C PRO A 183 14.06 20.01 -1.40
N SER A 184 14.78 19.62 -2.44
CA SER A 184 15.61 20.55 -3.23
C SER A 184 14.74 21.59 -3.94
N PRO A 185 15.30 22.77 -4.31
CA PRO A 185 14.57 23.79 -5.07
C PRO A 185 13.95 23.24 -6.36
N GLY A 186 14.66 22.35 -7.06
CA GLY A 186 14.15 21.70 -8.27
C GLY A 186 12.96 20.78 -8.02
N GLN A 187 12.95 20.07 -6.89
CA GLN A 187 11.80 19.25 -6.48
C GLN A 187 10.60 20.12 -6.12
N ILE A 188 10.82 21.23 -5.39
CA ILE A 188 9.75 22.19 -5.04
C ILE A 188 9.10 22.76 -6.31
N VAL A 189 9.90 23.20 -7.30
CA VAL A 189 9.39 23.71 -8.58
C VAL A 189 8.56 22.66 -9.32
N ARG A 190 8.99 21.40 -9.33
CA ARG A 190 8.22 20.32 -9.96
C ARG A 190 6.94 20.01 -9.17
N MET A 191 6.97 20.03 -7.84
CA MET A 191 5.78 19.85 -6.99
C MET A 191 4.81 21.01 -7.12
N ALA A 192 5.26 22.23 -7.41
CA ALA A 192 4.41 23.38 -7.68
C ALA A 192 3.54 23.23 -8.94
N SER A 193 3.80 22.24 -9.80
CA SER A 193 2.90 21.86 -10.90
C SER A 193 1.50 21.43 -10.42
N GLN A 194 1.36 21.07 -9.13
CA GLN A 194 0.09 20.74 -8.47
C GLN A 194 -0.06 21.57 -7.19
N PRO A 195 -0.40 22.87 -7.28
CA PRO A 195 -0.38 23.78 -6.14
C PRO A 195 -1.32 23.34 -5.00
N GLY A 196 -2.46 22.75 -5.34
CA GLY A 196 -3.40 22.23 -4.32
C GLY A 196 -2.83 21.05 -3.52
N LEU A 197 -2.09 20.14 -4.16
CA LEU A 197 -1.44 19.02 -3.45
C LEU A 197 -0.25 19.52 -2.63
N LEU A 198 0.54 20.44 -3.15
CA LEU A 198 1.62 21.07 -2.42
C LEU A 198 1.11 21.81 -1.18
N ALA A 199 0.07 22.64 -1.34
CA ALA A 199 -0.56 23.35 -0.23
C ALA A 199 -1.09 22.39 0.86
N LYS A 200 -1.64 21.24 0.46
CA LYS A 200 -2.10 20.20 1.39
C LYS A 200 -0.93 19.62 2.20
N GLY A 201 0.21 19.33 1.56
CA GLY A 201 1.42 18.87 2.25
C GLY A 201 1.96 19.93 3.23
N LEU A 202 2.03 21.19 2.79
CA LEU A 202 2.44 22.30 3.66
C LEU A 202 1.49 22.51 4.85
N ALA A 203 0.19 22.26 4.67
CA ALA A 203 -0.78 22.35 5.76
C ALA A 203 -0.55 21.27 6.84
N PHE A 204 -0.07 20.07 6.47
CA PHE A 204 0.30 19.05 7.48
C PHE A 204 1.53 19.52 8.28
N GLU A 205 2.57 20.00 7.61
CA GLU A 205 3.77 20.57 8.25
C GLU A 205 3.39 21.71 9.21
N TRP A 206 2.64 22.68 8.71
CA TRP A 206 2.17 23.79 9.51
C TRP A 206 1.34 23.35 10.72
N GLY A 207 0.52 22.30 10.53
CA GLY A 207 -0.26 21.71 11.60
C GLY A 207 0.57 21.12 12.73
N LEU A 208 1.74 20.54 12.43
CA LEU A 208 2.72 20.06 13.42
C LEU A 208 3.42 21.23 14.11
N VAL A 209 3.94 22.18 13.32
CA VAL A 209 4.65 23.37 13.86
C VAL A 209 3.77 24.18 14.82
N ARG A 210 2.51 24.43 14.46
CA ARG A 210 1.58 25.18 15.33
C ARG A 210 1.27 24.48 16.66
N ARG A 211 1.50 23.18 16.74
CA ARG A 211 1.36 22.37 17.97
C ARG A 211 2.65 22.19 18.73
N GLY A 212 3.76 22.82 18.27
CA GLY A 212 5.07 22.70 18.89
C GLY A 212 5.70 21.32 18.73
N ILE A 213 5.24 20.51 17.78
CA ILE A 213 5.76 19.15 17.54
C ILE A 213 7.04 19.25 16.72
N PRO A 214 8.21 18.83 17.25
CA PRO A 214 9.46 18.88 16.53
C PRO A 214 9.49 17.85 15.38
N VAL A 215 10.04 18.25 14.23
CA VAL A 215 10.27 17.38 13.07
C VAL A 215 11.78 17.27 12.83
N HIS A 216 12.34 16.08 13.09
CA HIS A 216 13.76 15.75 12.85
C HIS A 216 13.91 15.24 11.43
N ARG A 217 14.40 16.11 10.52
CA ARG A 217 14.61 15.76 9.10
C ARG A 217 16.00 15.21 8.83
N GLY A 218 16.10 14.32 7.82
CA GLY A 218 17.35 13.62 7.51
C GLY A 218 17.80 12.72 8.67
N CYS A 219 16.84 12.23 9.46
CA CYS A 219 17.07 11.37 10.61
C CYS A 219 16.15 10.15 10.55
N ALA A 220 16.61 9.03 11.09
CA ALA A 220 15.80 7.83 11.24
C ALA A 220 15.79 7.33 12.69
N ILE A 221 14.73 6.61 13.06
CA ILE A 221 14.74 5.78 14.25
C ILE A 221 15.62 4.57 13.94
N VAL A 222 16.69 4.37 14.70
CA VAL A 222 17.67 3.30 14.51
C VAL A 222 17.59 2.21 15.56
N GLU A 223 16.85 2.45 16.64
CA GLU A 223 16.58 1.48 17.70
C GLU A 223 15.28 1.84 18.42
N VAL A 224 14.51 0.83 18.77
CA VAL A 224 13.39 0.93 19.71
C VAL A 224 13.80 0.18 20.98
N ALA A 225 13.96 0.89 22.07
CA ALA A 225 14.41 0.34 23.36
C ALA A 225 13.24 0.07 24.30
N GLY A 226 13.50 -0.81 25.29
CA GLY A 226 12.56 -1.19 26.33
C GLY A 226 12.73 -2.66 26.72
N ALA A 227 12.37 -3.02 27.93
CA ALA A 227 12.54 -4.39 28.43
C ALA A 227 11.41 -5.33 27.92
N ARG A 228 10.14 -4.95 28.11
CA ARG A 228 8.94 -5.71 27.70
C ARG A 228 8.11 -4.94 26.67
N GLU A 229 8.07 -3.65 26.82
CA GLU A 229 7.35 -2.70 25.93
C GLU A 229 8.27 -1.54 25.60
N VAL A 230 7.86 -0.67 24.71
CA VAL A 230 8.62 0.52 24.32
C VAL A 230 8.76 1.48 25.51
N ASP A 231 9.98 1.96 25.77
CA ASP A 231 10.28 3.06 26.71
C ASP A 231 10.96 4.24 26.03
N SER A 232 11.70 4.00 24.96
CA SER A 232 12.41 5.05 24.24
C SER A 232 12.77 4.62 22.81
N VAL A 233 13.16 5.59 22.00
CA VAL A 233 13.76 5.36 20.68
C VAL A 233 15.11 6.07 20.58
N LEU A 234 16.02 5.50 19.80
CA LEU A 234 17.27 6.15 19.41
C LEU A 234 17.13 6.70 18.00
N VAL A 235 17.35 8.00 17.85
CA VAL A 235 17.31 8.71 16.58
C VAL A 235 18.72 9.05 16.13
N ALA A 236 19.05 8.81 14.87
CA ALA A 236 20.34 9.15 14.27
C ALA A 236 20.16 9.86 12.92
N PRO A 237 21.09 10.72 12.50
CA PRO A 237 21.13 11.25 11.16
C PRO A 237 21.39 10.13 10.14
N VAL A 238 20.90 10.32 8.91
CA VAL A 238 21.08 9.38 7.80
C VAL A 238 21.68 10.08 6.58
N ASP A 239 22.39 9.31 5.75
CA ASP A 239 22.91 9.75 4.46
C ASP A 239 21.79 9.78 3.37
N GLU A 240 22.20 10.03 2.12
CA GLU A 240 21.30 10.07 0.96
C GLU A 240 20.61 8.73 0.68
N ASP A 241 21.19 7.63 1.09
CA ASP A 241 20.68 6.25 0.95
C ASP A 241 19.88 5.80 2.19
N TRP A 242 19.73 6.69 3.17
CA TRP A 242 19.12 6.47 4.48
C TRP A 242 19.86 5.46 5.36
N ARG A 243 21.18 5.32 5.17
CA ARG A 243 22.04 4.60 6.11
C ARG A 243 22.33 5.50 7.29
N PRO A 244 22.24 5.00 8.54
CA PRO A 244 22.67 5.76 9.69
C PRO A 244 24.15 6.15 9.56
N VAL A 245 24.44 7.42 9.82
CA VAL A 245 25.81 7.95 9.78
C VAL A 245 26.27 8.35 11.17
N ASP A 246 27.60 8.50 11.35
CA ASP A 246 28.17 9.02 12.58
C ASP A 246 27.71 10.47 12.76
N GLY A 247 27.25 10.77 13.99
CA GLY A 247 26.70 12.06 14.31
C GLY A 247 26.00 12.06 15.67
N ARG A 248 25.33 13.17 15.98
CA ARG A 248 24.61 13.31 17.22
C ARG A 248 23.39 12.38 17.26
N ARG A 249 23.52 11.28 17.98
CA ARG A 249 22.40 10.40 18.32
C ARG A 249 21.59 11.00 19.47
N GLN A 250 20.27 10.88 19.40
CA GLN A 250 19.39 11.40 20.43
C GLN A 250 18.42 10.30 20.89
N ARG A 251 18.31 10.08 22.19
CA ARG A 251 17.30 9.21 22.78
C ARG A 251 16.08 10.04 23.13
N LEU A 252 14.91 9.59 22.64
CA LEU A 252 13.62 10.21 22.93
C LEU A 252 12.76 9.22 23.70
N ALA A 253 12.11 9.69 24.77
CA ALA A 253 11.14 8.89 25.51
C ALA A 253 9.91 8.61 24.61
N ALA A 254 9.44 7.37 24.62
CA ALA A 254 8.28 6.96 23.86
C ALA A 254 7.62 5.74 24.53
N ARG A 255 6.30 5.74 24.64
CA ARG A 255 5.50 4.54 24.93
C ARG A 255 4.90 3.93 23.67
N VAL A 256 4.78 4.76 22.64
CA VAL A 256 4.24 4.36 21.34
C VAL A 256 5.17 4.83 20.24
N VAL A 257 5.44 3.94 19.30
CA VAL A 257 6.24 4.24 18.10
C VAL A 257 5.43 3.89 16.87
N GLY A 258 5.25 4.87 15.97
CA GLY A 258 4.70 4.64 14.65
C GLY A 258 5.83 4.55 13.62
N LEU A 259 5.96 3.43 12.90
CA LEU A 259 6.97 3.24 11.87
C LEU A 259 6.33 3.07 10.50
N GLY A 260 6.90 3.70 9.44
CA GLY A 260 6.47 3.49 8.07
C GLY A 260 7.32 4.25 7.07
N CYS A 261 7.84 3.53 6.06
CA CYS A 261 8.71 4.09 5.01
C CYS A 261 7.97 4.23 3.68
N GLY A 262 6.68 4.64 3.74
CA GLY A 262 5.83 4.76 2.56
C GLY A 262 5.08 3.47 2.23
N VAL A 263 4.69 3.34 0.96
CA VAL A 263 3.86 2.23 0.46
C VAL A 263 4.42 1.67 -0.84
N ARG A 264 4.10 0.41 -1.13
CA ARG A 264 4.42 -0.29 -2.38
C ARG A 264 3.16 -0.86 -3.01
N SER A 265 3.20 -1.13 -4.31
CA SER A 265 2.07 -1.76 -5.01
C SER A 265 1.75 -3.14 -4.45
N ASN A 266 0.46 -3.44 -4.33
CA ASN A 266 0.00 -4.79 -4.09
C ASN A 266 -0.06 -5.55 -5.42
N VAL A 267 0.94 -6.39 -5.67
CA VAL A 267 1.12 -7.13 -6.94
C VAL A 267 0.72 -8.61 -6.85
N GLU A 268 0.11 -9.04 -5.77
CA GLU A 268 -0.13 -10.46 -5.53
C GLU A 268 -1.09 -11.07 -6.56
N LEU A 269 -2.24 -10.43 -6.82
CA LEU A 269 -3.22 -10.89 -7.80
C LEU A 269 -2.69 -10.79 -9.24
N THR A 270 -1.96 -9.73 -9.59
CA THR A 270 -1.37 -9.59 -10.92
C THR A 270 -0.29 -10.64 -11.20
N ARG A 271 0.40 -11.09 -10.15
CA ARG A 271 1.38 -12.18 -10.26
C ARG A 271 0.73 -13.54 -10.42
N LEU A 272 -0.36 -13.81 -9.70
CA LEU A 272 -1.15 -15.03 -9.92
C LEU A 272 -1.72 -15.11 -11.33
N ALA A 273 -2.21 -13.97 -11.85
CA ALA A 273 -2.74 -13.88 -13.20
C ALA A 273 -1.66 -14.00 -14.31
N GLY A 274 -0.37 -14.07 -13.95
CA GLY A 274 0.72 -14.17 -14.92
C GLY A 274 1.07 -12.86 -15.62
N CYS A 275 0.69 -11.70 -15.07
CA CYS A 275 1.09 -10.41 -15.63
C CYS A 275 2.62 -10.23 -15.57
N GLU A 276 3.18 -9.58 -16.58
CA GLU A 276 4.56 -9.10 -16.52
C GLU A 276 4.71 -7.95 -15.52
N HIS A 277 5.86 -7.92 -14.84
CA HIS A 277 6.19 -6.89 -13.85
C HIS A 277 7.48 -6.16 -14.22
N THR A 278 7.59 -4.93 -13.71
CA THR A 278 8.80 -4.11 -13.81
C THR A 278 9.08 -3.44 -12.48
N PHE A 279 10.34 -3.11 -12.23
CA PHE A 279 10.77 -2.41 -11.03
C PHE A 279 10.99 -0.93 -11.31
N SER A 280 10.43 -0.06 -10.47
CA SER A 280 10.69 1.37 -10.52
C SER A 280 10.63 1.98 -9.10
N PRO A 281 11.75 2.51 -8.57
CA PRO A 281 11.76 3.17 -7.26
C PRO A 281 10.73 4.31 -7.14
N ILE A 282 10.58 5.08 -8.23
CA ILE A 282 9.63 6.22 -8.30
C ILE A 282 8.17 5.77 -8.19
N ARG A 283 7.88 4.52 -8.55
CA ARG A 283 6.53 3.94 -8.50
C ARG A 283 6.31 2.99 -7.32
N GLY A 284 7.19 3.02 -6.32
CA GLY A 284 7.08 2.19 -5.13
C GLY A 284 7.59 0.76 -5.31
N GLY A 285 8.54 0.54 -6.22
CA GLY A 285 9.19 -0.76 -6.46
C GLY A 285 8.52 -1.58 -7.56
N TRP A 286 8.31 -2.86 -7.32
CA TRP A 286 7.69 -3.78 -8.27
C TRP A 286 6.22 -3.45 -8.53
N HIS A 287 5.83 -3.36 -9.80
CA HIS A 287 4.44 -3.18 -10.23
C HIS A 287 4.20 -3.87 -11.57
N ALA A 288 2.95 -4.23 -11.87
CA ALA A 288 2.61 -4.86 -13.13
C ALA A 288 2.69 -3.86 -14.30
N LYS A 289 3.18 -4.35 -15.44
CA LYS A 289 3.18 -3.60 -16.69
C LYS A 289 1.74 -3.43 -17.17
N ARG A 290 1.40 -2.25 -17.65
CA ARG A 290 0.09 -1.93 -18.21
C ARG A 290 0.18 -0.86 -19.29
N GLY A 291 -0.74 -0.91 -20.24
CA GLY A 291 -0.88 0.07 -21.31
C GLY A 291 -1.49 1.39 -20.83
N GLN A 292 -1.64 2.33 -21.77
CA GLN A 292 -2.28 3.64 -21.51
C GLN A 292 -3.77 3.52 -21.17
N ASP A 293 -4.40 2.40 -21.53
CA ASP A 293 -5.79 2.06 -21.24
C ASP A 293 -5.95 1.26 -19.94
N MET A 294 -4.89 1.15 -19.17
CA MET A 294 -4.80 0.40 -17.92
C MET A 294 -4.88 -1.12 -18.11
N GLU A 295 -4.95 -1.66 -19.33
CA GLU A 295 -4.88 -3.08 -19.58
C GLU A 295 -3.47 -3.62 -19.27
N THR A 296 -3.40 -4.75 -18.60
CA THR A 296 -2.14 -5.45 -18.26
C THR A 296 -1.63 -6.24 -19.47
N THR A 297 -0.60 -7.06 -19.29
CA THR A 297 -0.14 -8.00 -20.30
C THR A 297 -1.06 -9.23 -20.47
N VAL A 298 -2.05 -9.36 -19.60
CA VAL A 298 -3.12 -10.37 -19.70
C VAL A 298 -4.35 -9.69 -20.26
N GLN A 299 -4.88 -10.25 -21.35
CA GLN A 299 -6.03 -9.70 -22.07
C GLN A 299 -7.28 -9.60 -21.18
N ASN A 300 -8.02 -8.50 -21.29
CA ASN A 300 -9.22 -8.20 -20.50
C ASN A 300 -8.98 -8.08 -18.98
N LEU A 301 -7.72 -8.01 -18.55
CA LEU A 301 -7.34 -7.73 -17.18
C LEU A 301 -6.79 -6.31 -17.07
N PHE A 302 -7.54 -5.42 -16.45
CA PHE A 302 -7.19 -4.01 -16.26
C PHE A 302 -6.73 -3.76 -14.82
N LEU A 303 -5.80 -2.82 -14.63
CA LEU A 303 -5.24 -2.52 -13.31
C LEU A 303 -5.27 -1.01 -13.07
N ALA A 304 -5.96 -0.56 -12.02
CA ALA A 304 -6.11 0.85 -11.68
C ALA A 304 -5.69 1.14 -10.23
N GLY A 305 -5.20 2.35 -10.00
CA GLY A 305 -4.73 2.82 -8.70
C GLY A 305 -3.34 2.30 -8.32
N ASP A 306 -3.01 2.40 -7.04
CA ASP A 306 -1.67 2.15 -6.51
C ASP A 306 -1.16 0.70 -6.70
N GLY A 307 -2.02 -0.26 -7.04
CA GLY A 307 -1.63 -1.61 -7.47
C GLY A 307 -0.77 -1.61 -8.75
N GLY A 308 -0.96 -0.63 -9.62
CA GLY A 308 -0.20 -0.45 -10.87
C GLY A 308 0.95 0.56 -10.77
N GLY A 309 1.42 0.85 -9.56
CA GLY A 309 2.45 1.85 -9.24
C GLY A 309 1.87 3.00 -8.43
N ILE A 310 2.58 3.40 -7.39
CA ILE A 310 2.12 4.40 -6.42
C ILE A 310 1.91 5.76 -7.10
N GLY A 311 0.67 6.22 -7.08
CA GLY A 311 0.23 7.47 -7.69
C GLY A 311 -0.63 8.34 -6.79
N GLY A 312 -1.16 7.75 -5.71
CA GLY A 312 -2.07 8.41 -4.77
C GLY A 312 -3.49 8.61 -5.31
N VAL A 313 -4.35 9.21 -4.49
CA VAL A 313 -5.79 9.25 -4.74
C VAL A 313 -6.20 9.91 -6.05
N GLU A 314 -5.54 11.01 -6.45
CA GLU A 314 -5.87 11.73 -7.69
C GLU A 314 -5.58 10.90 -8.94
N ALA A 315 -4.48 10.15 -8.93
CA ALA A 315 -4.18 9.20 -9.99
C ALA A 315 -5.14 8.02 -9.97
N ALA A 316 -5.44 7.47 -8.80
CA ALA A 316 -6.36 6.36 -8.65
C ALA A 316 -7.75 6.66 -9.23
N LEU A 317 -8.29 7.86 -8.99
CA LEU A 317 -9.55 8.33 -9.58
C LEU A 317 -9.47 8.38 -11.12
N ALA A 318 -8.39 8.99 -11.66
CA ALA A 318 -8.22 9.11 -13.10
C ALA A 318 -8.05 7.73 -13.77
N GLU A 319 -7.26 6.85 -13.17
CA GLU A 319 -7.01 5.50 -13.66
C GLU A 319 -8.28 4.63 -13.62
N GLY A 320 -9.12 4.78 -12.58
CA GLY A 320 -10.42 4.12 -12.52
C GLY A 320 -11.34 4.53 -13.68
N VAL A 321 -11.36 5.83 -14.04
CA VAL A 321 -12.10 6.31 -15.21
C VAL A 321 -11.56 5.71 -16.50
N ILE A 322 -10.24 5.66 -16.67
CA ILE A 322 -9.59 5.14 -17.89
C ILE A 322 -9.86 3.65 -18.03
N ALA A 323 -9.69 2.87 -16.98
CA ALA A 323 -9.94 1.43 -16.99
C ALA A 323 -11.42 1.12 -17.32
N ALA A 324 -12.36 1.83 -16.69
CA ALA A 324 -13.79 1.67 -16.99
C ALA A 324 -14.11 2.01 -18.45
N ALA A 325 -13.51 3.07 -19.00
CA ALA A 325 -13.72 3.44 -20.41
C ALA A 325 -13.16 2.39 -21.36
N ALA A 326 -11.99 1.80 -21.05
CA ALA A 326 -11.41 0.72 -21.85
C ALA A 326 -12.27 -0.54 -21.83
N VAL A 327 -12.76 -0.95 -20.65
CA VAL A 327 -13.72 -2.06 -20.53
C VAL A 327 -15.01 -1.78 -21.32
N ALA A 328 -15.53 -0.56 -21.23
CA ALA A 328 -16.72 -0.16 -21.99
C ALA A 328 -16.49 -0.22 -23.51
N GLU A 329 -15.30 0.13 -23.99
CA GLU A 329 -14.91 0.00 -25.41
C GLU A 329 -14.91 -1.47 -25.85
N CYS A 330 -14.32 -2.38 -25.05
CA CYS A 330 -14.37 -3.82 -25.31
C CYS A 330 -15.82 -4.36 -25.38
N MET A 331 -16.77 -3.71 -24.66
CA MET A 331 -18.20 -4.06 -24.70
C MET A 331 -19.00 -3.33 -25.80
N GLY A 332 -18.34 -2.56 -26.67
CA GLY A 332 -19.00 -1.78 -27.74
C GLY A 332 -19.81 -0.57 -27.21
N ARG A 333 -19.57 -0.11 -25.99
CA ARG A 333 -20.28 1.00 -25.32
C ARG A 333 -19.37 2.16 -24.93
N GLY A 334 -18.12 2.19 -25.41
CA GLY A 334 -17.09 3.17 -25.02
C GLY A 334 -17.36 4.61 -25.45
N GLU A 335 -18.18 4.85 -26.49
CA GLU A 335 -18.42 6.19 -27.04
C GLU A 335 -18.85 7.20 -25.99
N ARG A 336 -19.74 6.81 -25.08
CA ARG A 336 -20.25 7.68 -24.00
C ARG A 336 -19.16 8.14 -23.01
N LEU A 337 -18.07 7.37 -22.90
CA LEU A 337 -17.00 7.61 -21.93
C LEU A 337 -15.75 8.26 -22.55
N LYS A 338 -15.65 8.39 -23.86
CA LYS A 338 -14.47 8.93 -24.57
C LYS A 338 -14.00 10.28 -24.00
N THR A 339 -14.93 11.23 -23.84
CA THR A 339 -14.60 12.56 -23.31
C THR A 339 -14.07 12.49 -21.86
N LYS A 340 -14.65 11.62 -21.03
CA LYS A 340 -14.18 11.42 -19.65
C LYS A 340 -12.78 10.80 -19.63
N ALA A 341 -12.53 9.78 -20.45
CA ALA A 341 -11.24 9.12 -20.57
C ALA A 341 -10.13 10.10 -21.02
N VAL A 342 -10.41 10.96 -22.03
CA VAL A 342 -9.46 11.99 -22.47
C VAL A 342 -9.13 12.96 -21.34
N LYS A 343 -10.13 13.43 -20.59
CA LYS A 343 -9.91 14.32 -19.43
C LYS A 343 -9.09 13.61 -18.34
N ALA A 344 -9.39 12.35 -18.06
CA ALA A 344 -8.66 11.55 -17.07
C ALA A 344 -7.20 11.32 -17.48
N ARG A 345 -6.90 10.99 -18.74
CA ARG A 345 -5.53 10.88 -19.26
C ARG A 345 -4.75 12.19 -19.14
N ARG A 346 -5.38 13.34 -19.47
CA ARG A 346 -4.77 14.67 -19.27
C ARG A 346 -4.49 14.94 -17.79
N ARG A 347 -5.42 14.60 -16.90
CA ARG A 347 -5.23 14.74 -15.46
C ARG A 347 -4.04 13.90 -14.98
N LEU A 348 -3.95 12.65 -15.41
CA LEU A 348 -2.86 11.74 -15.05
C LEU A 348 -1.51 12.26 -15.55
N ALA A 349 -1.43 12.74 -16.78
CA ALA A 349 -0.21 13.35 -17.34
C ALA A 349 0.23 14.60 -16.54
N ASN A 350 -0.71 15.43 -16.12
CA ASN A 350 -0.43 16.61 -15.30
C ASN A 350 0.08 16.28 -13.90
N LEU A 351 -0.32 15.11 -13.34
CA LEU A 351 0.15 14.65 -12.04
C LEU A 351 1.58 14.09 -12.07
N ALA A 352 2.04 13.59 -13.23
CA ALA A 352 3.30 12.85 -13.34
C ALA A 352 4.52 13.61 -12.79
N ARG A 353 4.61 14.93 -13.07
CA ARG A 353 5.71 15.79 -12.59
C ARG A 353 5.75 15.88 -11.06
N PHE A 354 4.58 16.07 -10.47
CA PHE A 354 4.43 16.14 -9.00
C PHE A 354 4.78 14.80 -8.36
N GLN A 355 4.23 13.69 -8.89
CA GLN A 355 4.43 12.34 -8.37
C GLN A 355 5.91 11.93 -8.43
N SER A 356 6.58 12.20 -9.56
CA SER A 356 8.01 11.92 -9.70
C SER A 356 8.83 12.69 -8.67
N ALA A 357 8.59 14.00 -8.52
CA ALA A 357 9.31 14.82 -7.55
C ALA A 357 9.06 14.37 -6.10
N LEU A 358 7.81 14.00 -5.76
CA LEU A 358 7.46 13.50 -4.44
C LEU A 358 8.15 12.16 -4.13
N ALA A 359 8.14 11.24 -5.08
CA ALA A 359 8.77 9.93 -4.93
C ALA A 359 10.31 10.03 -4.84
N GLU A 360 10.93 10.89 -5.65
CA GLU A 360 12.36 11.17 -5.56
C GLU A 360 12.76 11.79 -4.21
N TRP A 361 11.90 12.64 -3.66
CA TRP A 361 12.15 13.30 -2.37
C TRP A 361 11.99 12.35 -1.19
N SER A 362 10.87 11.62 -1.12
CA SER A 362 10.45 10.90 0.09
C SER A 362 10.22 9.39 -0.09
N GLY A 363 10.61 8.84 -1.25
CA GLY A 363 10.55 7.39 -1.49
C GLY A 363 11.59 6.64 -0.66
N ALA A 364 11.22 5.47 -0.16
CA ALA A 364 12.10 4.62 0.66
C ALA A 364 13.43 4.34 -0.03
N ARG A 365 14.53 4.47 0.71
CA ARG A 365 15.89 4.17 0.25
C ARG A 365 16.36 2.82 0.79
N PRO A 366 17.15 2.04 0.02
CA PRO A 366 17.59 0.70 0.42
C PRO A 366 18.37 0.67 1.74
N GLY A 367 19.16 1.70 2.02
CA GLY A 367 20.04 1.76 3.18
C GLY A 367 19.33 1.56 4.52
N ILE A 368 18.09 2.03 4.67
CA ILE A 368 17.36 1.86 5.92
C ILE A 368 17.00 0.39 6.22
N PHE A 369 16.86 -0.45 5.19
CA PHE A 369 16.53 -1.87 5.36
C PHE A 369 17.76 -2.71 5.74
N VAL A 370 18.96 -2.29 5.32
CA VAL A 370 20.21 -3.04 5.52
C VAL A 370 20.99 -2.57 6.74
N ALA A 371 20.62 -1.44 7.33
CA ALA A 371 21.27 -0.87 8.52
C ALA A 371 20.93 -1.62 9.82
N ALA A 372 20.01 -2.57 9.79
CA ALA A 372 19.65 -3.37 10.95
C ALA A 372 20.84 -4.21 11.46
N ALA A 373 20.96 -4.41 12.77
CA ALA A 373 21.93 -5.32 13.36
C ALA A 373 21.62 -6.78 13.00
N GLU A 374 22.60 -7.67 13.11
CA GLU A 374 22.44 -9.08 12.70
C GLU A 374 21.33 -9.81 13.47
N ASP A 375 21.13 -9.48 14.74
CA ASP A 375 20.09 -10.03 15.61
C ASP A 375 18.69 -9.39 15.41
N THR A 376 18.59 -8.39 14.54
CA THR A 376 17.32 -7.72 14.27
C THR A 376 16.37 -8.64 13.52
N ILE A 377 15.18 -8.86 14.08
CA ILE A 377 14.11 -9.61 13.42
C ILE A 377 13.66 -8.86 12.18
N VAL A 378 13.71 -9.52 11.02
CA VAL A 378 13.21 -9.04 9.72
C VAL A 378 11.84 -9.63 9.43
N CYS A 379 11.67 -10.94 9.61
CA CYS A 379 10.39 -11.62 9.46
C CYS A 379 9.77 -11.88 10.84
N ARG A 380 8.88 -10.98 11.29
CA ARG A 380 8.23 -11.09 12.62
C ARG A 380 7.22 -12.25 12.75
N CYS A 381 6.82 -12.89 11.66
CA CYS A 381 5.90 -14.03 11.68
C CYS A 381 6.62 -15.35 11.95
N GLU A 382 7.90 -15.44 11.60
CA GLU A 382 8.75 -16.62 11.71
C GLU A 382 10.03 -16.32 12.52
N ASP A 383 10.10 -15.13 13.14
CA ASP A 383 11.21 -14.62 13.98
C ASP A 383 12.60 -14.69 13.30
N VAL A 384 12.64 -14.59 11.97
CA VAL A 384 13.89 -14.65 11.20
C VAL A 384 14.63 -13.33 11.26
N THR A 385 15.90 -13.40 11.62
CA THR A 385 16.79 -12.25 11.77
C THR A 385 17.48 -11.84 10.47
N ARG A 386 18.08 -10.64 10.47
CA ARG A 386 18.93 -10.17 9.37
C ARG A 386 20.14 -11.10 9.15
N GLY A 387 20.78 -11.53 10.25
CA GLY A 387 21.94 -12.41 10.20
C GLY A 387 21.65 -13.76 9.54
N GLU A 388 20.50 -14.37 9.84
CA GLU A 388 20.08 -15.63 9.21
C GLU A 388 19.85 -15.46 7.70
N ILE A 389 19.28 -14.35 7.26
CA ILE A 389 19.12 -14.05 5.84
C ILE A 389 20.50 -13.85 5.16
N ALA A 390 21.39 -13.06 5.79
CA ALA A 390 22.74 -12.83 5.28
C ALA A 390 23.54 -14.14 5.22
N ALA A 391 23.46 -15.00 6.23
CA ALA A 391 24.09 -16.31 6.25
C ALA A 391 23.59 -17.23 5.12
N ALA A 392 22.29 -17.22 4.82
CA ALA A 392 21.74 -17.97 3.71
C ALA A 392 22.31 -17.47 2.36
N VAL A 393 22.41 -16.14 2.18
CA VAL A 393 23.05 -15.57 0.98
C VAL A 393 24.53 -15.96 0.89
N ALA A 394 25.27 -15.87 2.00
CA ALA A 394 26.68 -16.28 2.06
C ALA A 394 26.90 -17.79 1.77
N ALA A 395 25.90 -18.62 2.08
CA ALA A 395 25.88 -20.04 1.72
C ALA A 395 25.61 -20.30 0.21
N GLY A 396 25.43 -19.25 -0.60
CA GLY A 396 25.27 -19.32 -2.05
C GLY A 396 23.83 -19.22 -2.55
N TYR A 397 22.85 -18.94 -1.69
CA TYR A 397 21.45 -18.74 -2.13
C TYR A 397 21.26 -17.33 -2.68
N SER A 398 21.33 -17.18 -4.01
CA SER A 398 21.20 -15.90 -4.72
C SER A 398 19.76 -15.52 -5.09
N GLU A 399 18.81 -16.46 -4.97
CA GLU A 399 17.41 -16.24 -5.28
C GLU A 399 16.55 -16.23 -4.02
N ILE A 400 15.45 -15.47 -4.05
CA ILE A 400 14.57 -15.30 -2.88
C ILE A 400 13.85 -16.62 -2.48
N GLY A 401 13.59 -17.51 -3.43
CA GLY A 401 12.97 -18.81 -3.19
C GLY A 401 13.79 -19.69 -2.25
N PRO A 402 15.05 -20.01 -2.61
CA PRO A 402 15.99 -20.74 -1.74
C PRO A 402 16.24 -20.07 -0.38
N VAL A 403 16.41 -18.73 -0.34
CA VAL A 403 16.51 -17.99 0.94
C VAL A 403 15.27 -18.18 1.80
N LYS A 404 14.10 -18.08 1.21
CA LYS A 404 12.83 -18.35 1.89
C LYS A 404 12.75 -19.78 2.42
N MET A 405 13.18 -20.77 1.65
CA MET A 405 13.15 -22.18 2.04
C MET A 405 14.12 -22.49 3.18
N SER A 406 15.32 -21.90 3.17
CA SER A 406 16.35 -22.17 4.19
C SER A 406 16.07 -21.43 5.51
N THR A 407 15.50 -20.23 5.46
CA THR A 407 15.28 -19.38 6.63
C THR A 407 13.84 -19.33 7.11
N ARG A 408 12.86 -19.75 6.30
CA ARG A 408 11.42 -19.57 6.48
C ARG A 408 10.94 -18.10 6.36
N ALA A 409 11.82 -17.15 6.04
CA ALA A 409 11.44 -15.74 5.85
C ALA A 409 10.32 -15.61 4.81
N GLY A 410 9.18 -15.01 5.21
CA GLY A 410 8.02 -14.85 4.34
C GLY A 410 7.10 -16.08 4.24
N MET A 411 7.28 -17.13 5.06
CA MET A 411 6.39 -18.30 5.11
C MET A 411 5.23 -18.15 6.09
N GLY A 412 5.32 -17.22 7.05
CA GLY A 412 4.28 -17.02 8.05
C GLY A 412 3.00 -16.39 7.50
N LEU A 413 2.04 -16.10 8.39
CA LEU A 413 0.67 -15.66 8.06
C LEU A 413 0.59 -14.49 7.06
N CYS A 414 1.54 -13.55 7.11
CA CYS A 414 1.54 -12.42 6.17
C CYS A 414 2.09 -12.76 4.78
N GLN A 415 2.62 -13.97 4.55
CA GLN A 415 3.14 -14.44 3.27
C GLN A 415 4.14 -13.45 2.62
N GLY A 416 5.03 -12.87 3.43
CA GLY A 416 6.05 -11.92 2.97
C GLY A 416 5.58 -10.47 2.75
N ARG A 417 4.31 -10.14 3.02
CA ARG A 417 3.79 -8.77 2.81
C ARG A 417 4.57 -7.71 3.58
N THR A 418 5.04 -8.06 4.77
CA THR A 418 5.84 -7.15 5.61
C THR A 418 7.32 -7.24 5.30
N CYS A 419 7.91 -8.44 5.25
CA CYS A 419 9.36 -8.62 5.23
C CYS A 419 9.98 -8.62 3.83
N THR A 420 9.25 -8.91 2.75
CA THR A 420 9.84 -9.04 1.39
C THR A 420 10.69 -7.84 0.97
N PRO A 421 10.29 -6.56 1.19
CA PRO A 421 11.14 -5.42 0.81
C PRO A 421 12.50 -5.42 1.52
N ALA A 422 12.52 -5.75 2.82
CA ALA A 422 13.75 -5.83 3.60
C ALA A 422 14.60 -7.04 3.19
N VAL A 423 13.99 -8.21 2.98
CA VAL A 423 14.71 -9.40 2.48
C VAL A 423 15.37 -9.12 1.14
N GLN A 424 14.65 -8.51 0.19
CA GLN A 424 15.21 -8.14 -1.11
C GLN A 424 16.37 -7.14 -0.99
N ALA A 425 16.24 -6.12 -0.13
CA ALA A 425 17.29 -5.13 0.09
C ALA A 425 18.54 -5.76 0.74
N ILE A 426 18.37 -6.66 1.71
CA ILE A 426 19.47 -7.41 2.33
C ILE A 426 20.16 -8.29 1.26
N MET A 427 19.39 -9.05 0.49
CA MET A 427 19.96 -9.89 -0.59
C MET A 427 20.75 -9.06 -1.61
N ALA A 428 20.18 -7.95 -2.08
CA ALA A 428 20.85 -7.03 -2.99
C ALA A 428 22.17 -6.50 -2.43
N ASN A 429 22.17 -6.14 -1.14
CA ASN A 429 23.37 -5.65 -0.45
C ASN A 429 24.45 -6.75 -0.30
N GLU A 430 24.07 -7.94 0.12
CA GLU A 430 25.00 -9.05 0.36
C GLU A 430 25.56 -9.64 -0.96
N THR A 431 24.78 -9.65 -2.03
CA THR A 431 25.21 -10.17 -3.35
C THR A 431 25.83 -9.11 -4.25
N GLY A 432 25.62 -7.81 -3.98
CA GLY A 432 26.03 -6.71 -4.84
C GLY A 432 25.19 -6.54 -6.12
N ILE A 433 24.12 -7.34 -6.31
CA ILE A 433 23.22 -7.19 -7.47
C ILE A 433 22.24 -6.04 -7.28
N PRO A 434 21.79 -5.39 -8.37
CA PRO A 434 20.77 -4.34 -8.27
C PRO A 434 19.47 -4.87 -7.65
N LEU A 435 18.83 -4.06 -6.78
CA LEU A 435 17.54 -4.42 -6.16
C LEU A 435 16.47 -4.79 -7.20
N ALA A 436 16.52 -4.21 -8.39
CA ALA A 436 15.61 -4.51 -9.50
C ALA A 436 15.79 -5.94 -10.07
N GLU A 437 16.90 -6.60 -9.79
CA GLU A 437 17.18 -7.97 -10.23
C GLU A 437 16.82 -9.02 -9.17
N VAL A 438 16.60 -8.60 -7.91
CA VAL A 438 16.10 -9.49 -6.87
C VAL A 438 14.61 -9.71 -7.08
N ALA A 439 14.26 -10.89 -7.59
CA ALA A 439 12.87 -11.24 -7.89
C ALA A 439 11.96 -11.24 -6.65
N LEU A 440 10.66 -11.15 -6.89
CA LEU A 440 9.65 -11.37 -5.85
C LEU A 440 9.46 -12.88 -5.60
N PRO A 441 9.05 -13.29 -4.38
CA PRO A 441 8.71 -14.70 -4.11
C PRO A 441 7.50 -15.13 -4.95
N THR A 442 7.48 -16.38 -5.42
CA THR A 442 6.37 -16.93 -6.22
C THR A 442 5.05 -16.85 -5.48
N SER A 443 4.02 -16.26 -6.11
CA SER A 443 2.65 -16.27 -5.59
C SER A 443 1.95 -17.58 -5.95
N ARG A 444 1.13 -18.09 -5.06
CA ARG A 444 0.26 -19.27 -5.27
C ARG A 444 -1.12 -19.00 -4.68
N ALA A 445 -2.17 -19.51 -5.32
CA ALA A 445 -3.51 -19.52 -4.76
C ALA A 445 -3.63 -20.66 -3.70
N PRO A 446 -4.37 -20.45 -2.59
CA PRO A 446 -5.01 -19.18 -2.21
C PRO A 446 -3.99 -18.17 -1.62
N LEU A 447 -4.18 -16.88 -1.91
CA LEU A 447 -3.30 -15.80 -1.40
C LEU A 447 -3.46 -15.51 0.09
N ARG A 448 -4.52 -15.98 0.70
CA ARG A 448 -4.87 -15.84 2.11
C ARG A 448 -5.16 -17.20 2.72
N SER A 449 -5.12 -17.25 4.03
CA SER A 449 -5.60 -18.44 4.76
C SER A 449 -7.10 -18.61 4.49
N VAL A 450 -7.47 -19.78 3.98
CA VAL A 450 -8.85 -20.14 3.67
C VAL A 450 -9.19 -21.42 4.46
N PRO A 451 -10.35 -21.51 5.11
CA PRO A 451 -10.78 -22.75 5.75
C PRO A 451 -10.81 -23.90 4.74
N LEU A 452 -10.27 -25.07 5.10
CA LEU A 452 -10.25 -26.24 4.22
C LEU A 452 -11.64 -26.63 3.75
N GLN A 453 -12.64 -26.52 4.62
CA GLN A 453 -14.04 -26.78 4.29
C GLN A 453 -14.56 -25.85 3.19
N ALA A 454 -14.11 -24.60 3.14
CA ALA A 454 -14.49 -23.66 2.11
C ALA A 454 -13.84 -24.01 0.75
N LEU A 455 -12.57 -24.45 0.76
CA LEU A 455 -11.89 -24.93 -0.44
C LEU A 455 -12.51 -26.23 -0.98
N ALA A 456 -12.95 -27.13 -0.12
CA ALA A 456 -13.59 -28.39 -0.51
C ALA A 456 -14.94 -28.20 -1.24
N GLN A 457 -15.50 -26.99 -1.23
CA GLN A 457 -16.71 -26.65 -1.98
C GLN A 457 -16.44 -26.31 -3.45
N LEU A 458 -15.18 -26.07 -3.81
CA LEU A 458 -14.80 -25.84 -5.22
C LEU A 458 -14.94 -27.14 -6.01
N PRO A 459 -15.45 -27.10 -7.24
CA PRO A 459 -15.46 -28.25 -8.13
C PRO A 459 -14.04 -28.81 -8.33
N LEU A 460 -13.91 -30.15 -8.38
CA LEU A 460 -12.58 -30.81 -8.48
C LEU A 460 -11.82 -30.42 -9.75
N ASP A 461 -12.51 -30.19 -10.85
CA ASP A 461 -11.95 -29.69 -12.12
C ASP A 461 -11.41 -28.24 -12.01
N GLU A 462 -11.84 -27.50 -11.02
CA GLU A 462 -11.34 -26.13 -10.75
C GLU A 462 -10.21 -26.10 -9.71
N ALA A 463 -9.99 -27.18 -8.95
CA ALA A 463 -8.99 -27.27 -7.91
C ALA A 463 -7.62 -27.80 -8.40
N VAL A 464 -7.54 -28.38 -9.59
CA VAL A 464 -6.38 -29.18 -10.07
C VAL A 464 -5.51 -28.44 -11.11
N GLU A 465 -5.91 -27.29 -11.60
CA GLU A 465 -5.09 -26.43 -12.47
C GLU A 465 -4.43 -25.29 -11.68
#